data_e9b3dbeefa07fdf272c91581392bcf68
#
_entry.id   e9b3dbeefa07fdf272c91581392bcf68
#
_cell.length_a   1.000
_cell.length_b   1.000
_cell.length_c   1.000
_cell.angle_alpha   90.00
_cell.angle_beta   90.00
_cell.angle_gamma   90.00
#
_symmetry.space_group_name_H-M   'P 1'
#
loop_
_entity.id
_entity.type
_entity.pdbx_description
1 polymer ?
#
loop_
_entity_poly.entity_id
_entity_poly.type
_entity_poly.pdbx_seq_one_letter_code
_entity_poly.pdbx_strand_id
1 'polypeptide(L)'
;MCSFQRFRTMHLCSLFVSLPIWISFIPVAILNGGFRDYVLVKFLPDKCALAVSGIILSISILLVAKILLSRVKKLSRTDCLAISFAWILLTVLFEFGIGLATGSSVCELLKAYNPSSGNLWLLVVVATGAAPFLALKSRNK
;
A
#
# COMPACT_ATOMS: atom_id res chain seq x y z
N MET A 1 20.73 23.04 19.43
CA MET A 1 19.53 22.37 19.98
C MET A 1 18.23 22.69 19.22
N CYS A 2 18.01 23.91 18.74
CA CYS A 2 16.81 24.26 17.98
C CYS A 2 16.64 23.58 16.60
N SER A 3 17.74 23.25 15.91
CA SER A 3 17.71 22.64 14.58
C SER A 3 17.21 21.17 14.61
N PHE A 4 17.56 20.43 15.64
CA PHE A 4 17.18 19.01 15.79
C PHE A 4 15.69 18.83 16.10
N GLN A 5 15.09 19.73 16.88
CA GLN A 5 13.64 19.68 17.17
C GLN A 5 12.80 20.06 15.93
N ARG A 6 13.26 21.02 15.11
CA ARG A 6 12.58 21.40 13.88
C ARG A 6 12.60 20.27 12.85
N PHE A 7 13.67 19.48 12.80
CA PHE A 7 13.80 18.32 11.93
C PHE A 7 12.81 17.22 12.34
N ARG A 8 12.68 16.94 13.61
CA ARG A 8 11.79 15.93 14.18
C ARG A 8 10.30 16.27 13.98
N THR A 9 9.92 17.52 14.12
CA THR A 9 8.54 17.99 13.90
C THR A 9 8.12 17.94 12.43
N MET A 10 9.04 18.18 11.49
CA MET A 10 8.75 18.09 10.05
C MET A 10 8.45 16.64 9.63
N HIS A 11 9.21 15.66 10.10
CA HIS A 11 8.98 14.24 9.79
C HIS A 11 7.65 13.73 10.35
N LEU A 12 7.30 14.11 11.58
CA LEU A 12 6.02 13.75 12.19
C LEU A 12 4.84 14.37 11.40
N CYS A 13 4.95 15.62 10.98
CA CYS A 13 3.92 16.28 10.19
C CYS A 13 3.71 15.56 8.83
N SER A 14 4.79 15.16 8.17
CA SER A 14 4.72 14.39 6.90
C SER A 14 4.04 13.04 7.08
N LEU A 15 4.33 12.34 8.19
CA LEU A 15 3.67 11.08 8.54
C LEU A 15 2.17 11.27 8.78
N PHE A 16 1.78 12.26 9.60
CA PHE A 16 0.35 12.52 9.86
C PHE A 16 -0.41 12.88 8.59
N VAL A 17 0.17 13.67 7.70
CA VAL A 17 -0.44 14.02 6.41
C VAL A 17 -0.53 12.82 5.47
N SER A 18 0.37 11.84 5.61
CA SER A 18 0.37 10.63 4.78
C SER A 18 -0.66 9.57 5.22
N LEU A 19 -1.13 9.59 6.48
CA LEU A 19 -2.12 8.64 6.99
C LEU A 19 -3.46 8.68 6.24
N PRO A 20 -4.10 9.84 6.00
CA PRO A 20 -5.31 9.91 5.19
C PRO A 20 -5.13 9.35 3.78
N ILE A 21 -3.93 9.52 3.21
CA ILE A 21 -3.59 8.97 1.88
C ILE A 21 -3.58 7.44 1.96
N TRP A 22 -2.94 6.86 2.98
CA TRP A 22 -2.96 5.42 3.17
C TRP A 22 -4.38 4.89 3.42
N ILE A 23 -5.21 5.59 4.22
CA ILE A 23 -6.61 5.22 4.45
C ILE A 23 -7.39 5.16 3.12
N SER A 24 -7.07 6.02 2.15
CA SER A 24 -7.72 6.00 0.83
C SER A 24 -7.43 4.72 0.03
N PHE A 25 -6.39 3.94 0.38
CA PHE A 25 -6.12 2.65 -0.25
C PHE A 25 -7.12 1.57 0.18
N ILE A 26 -7.74 1.70 1.36
CA ILE A 26 -8.70 0.72 1.89
C ILE A 26 -9.91 0.57 0.94
N PRO A 27 -10.66 1.63 0.59
CA PRO A 27 -11.76 1.50 -0.36
C PRO A 27 -11.30 1.02 -1.75
N VAL A 28 -10.10 1.40 -2.19
CA VAL A 28 -9.54 0.90 -3.45
C VAL A 28 -9.31 -0.61 -3.39
N ALA A 29 -8.77 -1.12 -2.27
CA ALA A 29 -8.56 -2.54 -2.06
C ALA A 29 -9.88 -3.32 -1.99
N ILE A 30 -10.90 -2.77 -1.30
CA ILE A 30 -12.23 -3.39 -1.21
C ILE A 30 -12.88 -3.47 -2.59
N LEU A 31 -12.86 -2.39 -3.37
CA LEU A 31 -13.40 -2.37 -4.72
C LEU A 31 -12.68 -3.36 -5.65
N ASN A 32 -11.35 -3.44 -5.54
CA ASN A 32 -10.56 -4.40 -6.31
C ASN A 32 -10.87 -5.84 -5.91
N GLY A 33 -11.05 -6.13 -4.61
CA GLY A 33 -11.48 -7.44 -4.13
C GLY A 33 -12.85 -7.83 -4.68
N GLY A 34 -13.83 -6.92 -4.60
CA GLY A 34 -15.15 -7.13 -5.19
C GLY A 34 -15.07 -7.34 -6.71
N PHE A 35 -14.29 -6.55 -7.43
CA PHE A 35 -14.07 -6.73 -8.87
C PHE A 35 -13.48 -8.11 -9.18
N ARG A 36 -12.52 -8.57 -8.39
CA ARG A 36 -11.98 -9.93 -8.52
C ARG A 36 -13.06 -10.98 -8.37
N ASP A 37 -13.83 -10.94 -7.27
CA ASP A 37 -14.76 -11.99 -6.89
C ASP A 37 -16.01 -12.03 -7.76
N TYR A 38 -16.49 -10.88 -8.22
CA TYR A 38 -17.71 -10.80 -9.04
C TYR A 38 -17.47 -10.79 -10.56
N VAL A 39 -16.26 -10.42 -10.99
CA VAL A 39 -15.95 -10.28 -12.42
C VAL A 39 -14.83 -11.21 -12.84
N LEU A 40 -13.63 -11.09 -12.28
CA LEU A 40 -12.46 -11.81 -12.78
C LEU A 40 -12.60 -13.33 -12.66
N VAL A 41 -13.17 -13.83 -11.56
CA VAL A 41 -13.36 -15.27 -11.33
C VAL A 41 -14.32 -15.91 -12.34
N LYS A 42 -15.20 -15.13 -12.97
CA LYS A 42 -16.09 -15.64 -14.02
C LYS A 42 -15.39 -15.92 -15.33
N PHE A 43 -14.29 -15.21 -15.61
CA PHE A 43 -13.59 -15.27 -16.88
C PHE A 43 -12.22 -15.91 -16.79
N LEU A 44 -11.65 -16.00 -15.59
CA LEU A 44 -10.29 -16.47 -15.35
C LEU A 44 -10.27 -17.55 -14.25
N PRO A 45 -9.35 -18.52 -14.34
CA PRO A 45 -9.08 -19.43 -13.23
C PRO A 45 -8.66 -18.64 -11.97
N ASP A 46 -8.99 -19.15 -10.78
CA ASP A 46 -8.77 -18.47 -9.49
C ASP A 46 -7.36 -17.91 -9.33
N LYS A 47 -6.33 -18.66 -9.68
CA LYS A 47 -4.93 -18.21 -9.60
C LYS A 47 -4.65 -17.02 -10.53
N CYS A 48 -5.20 -17.03 -11.74
CA CYS A 48 -5.04 -15.94 -12.68
C CYS A 48 -5.83 -14.70 -12.23
N ALA A 49 -7.04 -14.88 -11.70
CA ALA A 49 -7.85 -13.82 -11.15
C ALA A 49 -7.15 -13.12 -9.98
N LEU A 50 -6.52 -13.90 -9.08
CA LEU A 50 -5.70 -13.37 -7.99
C LEU A 50 -4.50 -12.56 -8.49
N ALA A 51 -3.75 -13.09 -9.47
CA ALA A 51 -2.59 -12.41 -10.02
C ALA A 51 -2.96 -11.09 -10.72
N VAL A 52 -3.98 -11.11 -11.56
CA VAL A 52 -4.47 -9.91 -12.28
C VAL A 52 -4.98 -8.87 -11.30
N SER A 53 -5.76 -9.29 -10.30
CA SER A 53 -6.25 -8.40 -9.24
C SER A 53 -5.11 -7.75 -8.45
N GLY A 54 -4.06 -8.50 -8.10
CA GLY A 54 -2.88 -7.98 -7.41
C GLY A 54 -2.13 -6.92 -8.23
N ILE A 55 -2.01 -7.12 -9.55
CA ILE A 55 -1.40 -6.15 -10.46
C ILE A 55 -2.26 -4.87 -10.53
N ILE A 56 -3.56 -5.02 -10.73
CA ILE A 56 -4.50 -3.88 -10.81
C ILE A 56 -4.45 -3.08 -9.52
N LEU A 57 -4.47 -3.74 -8.36
CA LEU A 57 -4.39 -3.08 -7.06
C LEU A 57 -3.07 -2.33 -6.88
N SER A 58 -1.95 -2.94 -7.25
CA SER A 58 -0.63 -2.32 -7.16
C SER A 58 -0.56 -1.04 -8.01
N ILE A 59 -1.04 -1.08 -9.25
CA ILE A 59 -1.09 0.07 -10.13
C ILE A 59 -2.00 1.16 -9.55
N SER A 60 -3.17 0.79 -9.04
CA SER A 60 -4.13 1.72 -8.43
C SER A 60 -3.53 2.45 -7.23
N ILE A 61 -2.86 1.71 -6.33
CA ILE A 61 -2.16 2.30 -5.18
C ILE A 61 -1.08 3.28 -5.61
N LEU A 62 -0.26 2.91 -6.61
CA LEU A 62 0.79 3.79 -7.13
C LEU A 62 0.23 5.07 -7.74
N LEU A 63 -0.88 4.99 -8.48
CA LEU A 63 -1.56 6.14 -9.07
C LEU A 63 -2.15 7.06 -8.00
N VAL A 64 -2.90 6.51 -7.05
CA VAL A 64 -3.51 7.27 -5.95
C VAL A 64 -2.43 7.94 -5.10
N ALA A 65 -1.38 7.19 -4.73
CA ALA A 65 -0.26 7.73 -3.98
C ALA A 65 0.45 8.87 -4.74
N LYS A 66 0.71 8.68 -6.04
CA LYS A 66 1.35 9.71 -6.88
C LYS A 66 0.52 10.99 -6.91
N ILE A 67 -0.80 10.88 -7.11
CA ILE A 67 -1.71 12.04 -7.20
C ILE A 67 -1.77 12.76 -5.85
N LEU A 68 -1.94 12.04 -4.75
CA LEU A 68 -2.16 12.63 -3.43
C LEU A 68 -0.85 13.13 -2.80
N LEU A 69 0.25 12.37 -2.88
CA LEU A 69 1.55 12.79 -2.35
C LEU A 69 2.16 13.95 -3.16
N SER A 70 1.81 14.10 -4.44
CA SER A 70 2.27 15.26 -5.22
C SER A 70 1.78 16.58 -4.64
N ARG A 71 0.69 16.57 -3.88
CA ARG A 71 0.11 17.74 -3.20
C ARG A 71 0.78 18.04 -1.85
N VAL A 72 1.52 17.11 -1.29
CA VAL A 72 2.24 17.32 -0.02
C VAL A 72 3.52 18.11 -0.29
N LYS A 73 3.58 19.33 0.25
CA LYS A 73 4.72 20.22 0.08
C LYS A 73 5.96 19.69 0.82
N LYS A 74 7.14 19.79 0.17
CA LYS A 74 8.47 19.53 0.79
C LYS A 74 8.69 18.13 1.37
N LEU A 75 8.40 17.07 0.60
CA LEU A 75 8.82 15.72 0.96
C LEU A 75 10.33 15.55 0.72
N SER A 76 11.06 15.15 1.77
CA SER A 76 12.46 14.74 1.68
C SER A 76 12.59 13.23 1.42
N ARG A 77 13.77 12.75 1.05
CA ARG A 77 14.02 11.30 0.93
C ARG A 77 13.81 10.56 2.25
N THR A 78 14.18 11.20 3.37
CA THR A 78 13.97 10.64 4.72
C THR A 78 12.49 10.54 5.07
N ASP A 79 11.67 11.54 4.67
CA ASP A 79 10.22 11.46 4.83
C ASP A 79 9.63 10.30 4.03
N CYS A 80 10.10 10.11 2.79
CA CYS A 80 9.66 8.98 1.97
C CYS A 80 9.99 7.63 2.61
N LEU A 81 11.18 7.48 3.21
CA LEU A 81 11.55 6.27 3.94
C LEU A 81 10.62 6.02 5.14
N ALA A 82 10.37 7.05 5.94
CA ALA A 82 9.50 6.94 7.11
C ALA A 82 8.05 6.61 6.70
N ILE A 83 7.53 7.27 5.66
CA ILE A 83 6.19 7.00 5.11
C ILE A 83 6.10 5.59 4.56
N SER A 84 7.10 5.15 3.77
CA SER A 84 7.15 3.78 3.21
C SER A 84 7.10 2.73 4.30
N PHE A 85 7.94 2.87 5.33
CA PHE A 85 7.95 1.94 6.46
C PHE A 85 6.61 1.92 7.20
N ALA A 86 6.04 3.09 7.49
CA ALA A 86 4.75 3.20 8.15
C ALA A 86 3.62 2.57 7.31
N TRP A 87 3.58 2.82 6.01
CA TRP A 87 2.56 2.28 5.12
C TRP A 87 2.67 0.76 4.95
N ILE A 88 3.88 0.22 4.83
CA ILE A 88 4.10 -1.24 4.80
C ILE A 88 3.59 -1.86 6.09
N LEU A 89 4.01 -1.31 7.25
CA LEU A 89 3.60 -1.81 8.55
C LEU A 89 2.08 -1.78 8.72
N LEU A 90 1.45 -0.64 8.40
CA LEU A 90 0.00 -0.47 8.49
C LEU A 90 -0.74 -1.43 7.56
N THR A 91 -0.24 -1.64 6.33
CA THR A 91 -0.85 -2.56 5.37
C THR A 91 -0.80 -3.99 5.86
N VAL A 92 0.35 -4.45 6.37
CA VAL A 92 0.51 -5.80 6.93
C VAL A 92 -0.37 -5.97 8.17
N LEU A 93 -0.36 -5.01 9.10
CA LEU A 93 -1.19 -5.07 10.31
C LEU A 93 -2.68 -5.08 9.98
N PHE A 94 -3.10 -4.29 9.01
CA PHE A 94 -4.50 -4.22 8.57
C PHE A 94 -4.94 -5.55 7.96
N GLU A 95 -4.13 -6.16 7.10
CA GLU A 95 -4.43 -7.47 6.50
C GLU A 95 -4.52 -8.57 7.55
N PHE A 96 -3.50 -8.68 8.40
CA PHE A 96 -3.52 -9.68 9.48
C PHE A 96 -4.70 -9.44 10.43
N GLY A 97 -4.99 -8.18 10.76
CA GLY A 97 -6.12 -7.81 11.62
C GLY A 97 -7.46 -8.26 11.03
N ILE A 98 -7.71 -7.93 9.75
CA ILE A 98 -8.95 -8.38 9.07
C ILE A 98 -8.97 -9.88 8.87
N GLY A 99 -7.86 -10.48 8.42
CA GLY A 99 -7.79 -11.92 8.19
C GLY A 99 -8.11 -12.72 9.45
N LEU A 100 -7.51 -12.37 10.59
CA LEU A 100 -7.79 -12.99 11.88
C LEU A 100 -9.24 -12.74 12.34
N ALA A 101 -9.76 -11.52 12.16
CA ALA A 101 -11.14 -11.18 12.52
C ALA A 101 -12.17 -11.95 11.68
N THR A 102 -11.83 -12.33 10.45
CA THR A 102 -12.68 -13.13 9.55
C THR A 102 -12.47 -14.64 9.70
N GLY A 103 -11.64 -15.06 10.66
CA GLY A 103 -11.43 -16.46 11.01
C GLY A 103 -10.32 -17.17 10.24
N SER A 104 -9.51 -16.43 9.45
CA SER A 104 -8.33 -17.01 8.79
C SER A 104 -7.24 -17.34 9.80
N SER A 105 -6.55 -18.46 9.61
CA SER A 105 -5.38 -18.80 10.43
C SER A 105 -4.14 -18.03 10.00
N VAL A 106 -3.21 -17.80 10.93
CA VAL A 106 -1.91 -17.15 10.61
C VAL A 106 -1.18 -17.89 9.49
N CYS A 107 -1.27 -19.23 9.46
CA CYS A 107 -0.65 -20.04 8.42
C CYS A 107 -1.24 -19.76 7.02
N GLU A 108 -2.55 -19.57 6.93
CA GLU A 108 -3.23 -19.19 5.67
C GLU A 108 -2.83 -17.78 5.22
N LEU A 109 -2.76 -16.85 6.15
CA LEU A 109 -2.33 -15.48 5.85
C LEU A 109 -0.87 -15.45 5.34
N LEU A 110 0.02 -16.23 5.96
CA LEU A 110 1.41 -16.34 5.50
C LEU A 110 1.52 -17.00 4.11
N LYS A 111 0.64 -17.94 3.77
CA LYS A 111 0.59 -18.54 2.42
C LYS A 111 0.24 -17.51 1.34
N ALA A 112 -0.52 -16.46 1.68
CA ALA A 112 -0.84 -15.38 0.74
C ALA A 112 0.41 -14.60 0.27
N TYR A 113 1.49 -14.63 1.05
CA TYR A 113 2.77 -14.02 0.67
C TYR A 113 3.65 -14.91 -0.23
N ASN A 114 3.23 -16.14 -0.49
CA ASN A 114 3.95 -17.04 -1.38
C ASN A 114 3.49 -16.82 -2.85
N PRO A 115 4.34 -16.31 -3.74
CA PRO A 115 3.98 -16.06 -5.14
C PRO A 115 3.57 -17.32 -5.91
N SER A 116 4.03 -18.51 -5.47
CA SER A 116 3.69 -19.79 -6.10
C SER A 116 2.19 -20.13 -5.97
N SER A 117 1.47 -19.51 -5.04
CA SER A 117 0.02 -19.65 -4.90
C SER A 117 -0.79 -18.88 -5.96
N GLY A 118 -0.13 -18.07 -6.79
CA GLY A 118 -0.77 -17.09 -7.69
C GLY A 118 -1.17 -15.80 -6.99
N ASN A 119 -1.01 -15.71 -5.68
CA ASN A 119 -1.29 -14.50 -4.93
C ASN A 119 -0.10 -13.53 -5.01
N LEU A 120 -0.32 -12.36 -5.58
CA LEU A 120 0.68 -11.31 -5.71
C LEU A 120 0.57 -10.26 -4.60
N TRP A 121 0.12 -10.65 -3.40
CA TRP A 121 0.02 -9.74 -2.25
C TRP A 121 1.34 -9.08 -1.89
N LEU A 122 2.43 -9.83 -1.98
CA LEU A 122 3.77 -9.28 -1.77
C LEU A 122 4.07 -8.12 -2.74
N LEU A 123 3.60 -8.21 -4.00
CA LEU A 123 3.73 -7.13 -4.98
C LEU A 123 2.97 -5.87 -4.52
N VAL A 124 1.78 -6.03 -3.94
CA VAL A 124 0.98 -4.92 -3.39
C VAL A 124 1.73 -4.22 -2.25
N VAL A 125 2.31 -4.99 -1.33
CA VAL A 125 3.11 -4.45 -0.21
C VAL A 125 4.35 -3.70 -0.72
N VAL A 126 5.06 -4.27 -1.69
CA VAL A 126 6.22 -3.62 -2.33
C VAL A 126 5.81 -2.34 -3.06
N ALA A 127 4.70 -2.37 -3.81
CA ALA A 127 4.16 -1.18 -4.48
C ALA A 127 3.80 -0.07 -3.49
N THR A 128 3.17 -0.44 -2.37
CA THR A 128 2.82 0.51 -1.29
C THR A 128 4.07 1.17 -0.71
N GLY A 129 5.14 0.40 -0.47
CA GLY A 129 6.41 0.92 0.02
C GLY A 129 7.17 1.77 -1.01
N ALA A 130 7.08 1.44 -2.30
CA ALA A 130 7.74 2.18 -3.38
C ALA A 130 7.01 3.50 -3.74
N ALA A 131 5.72 3.60 -3.44
CA ALA A 131 4.86 4.70 -3.85
C ALA A 131 5.38 6.10 -3.45
N PRO A 132 5.87 6.36 -2.20
CA PRO A 132 6.40 7.66 -1.82
C PRO A 132 7.62 8.09 -2.65
N PHE A 133 8.51 7.14 -2.98
CA PHE A 133 9.70 7.43 -3.78
C PHE A 133 9.35 7.75 -5.23
N LEU A 134 8.38 7.05 -5.81
CA LEU A 134 7.90 7.30 -7.16
C LEU A 134 7.21 8.67 -7.26
N ALA A 135 6.45 9.06 -6.25
CA ALA A 135 5.85 10.38 -6.15
C ALA A 135 6.92 11.48 -6.07
N LEU A 136 7.97 11.28 -5.25
CA LEU A 136 9.09 12.22 -5.14
C LEU A 136 9.85 12.37 -6.47
N LYS A 137 10.16 11.25 -7.14
CA LYS A 137 10.85 11.24 -8.43
C LYS A 137 10.08 11.97 -9.53
N SER A 138 8.75 11.83 -9.53
CA SER A 138 7.87 12.51 -10.51
C SER A 138 7.83 14.02 -10.35
N ARG A 139 8.14 14.55 -9.16
CA ARG A 139 8.19 16.01 -8.88
C ARG A 139 9.50 16.68 -9.31
N ASN A 140 10.57 15.91 -9.42
CA ASN A 140 11.90 16.40 -9.75
C ASN A 140 12.18 16.40 -11.28
N LYS A 141 11.16 16.05 -12.08
CA LYS A 141 11.14 16.20 -13.54
C LYS A 141 10.32 17.40 -13.95
#